data_ccfd19a9ea8554313cfa9e5a128ba6ba
#
_entry.id   ccfd19a9ea8554313cfa9e5a128ba6ba
#
_cell.length_a   1.000
_cell.length_b   1.000
_cell.length_c   1.000
_cell.angle_alpha   90.00
_cell.angle_beta   90.00
_cell.angle_gamma   90.00
#
_symmetry.space_group_name_H-M   'P 1'
#
loop_
_entity.id
_entity.type
_entity.pdbx_description
1 polymer ?
#
loop_
_entity_poly.entity_id
_entity_poly.type
_entity_poly.pdbx_seq_one_letter_code
_entity_poly.pdbx_strand_id
1 'polypeptide(L)'
;MAGGGEPGAKFDPGKMITDHITDAHDWHLWGEGHESVSIPLPVIVYSSRGLDVFMSSAFHHGHEVHNGYALKDKKLVAVVEESGSAEEATIDEAVTASLWDFSITKNVVSLFVSMFILLYVFLSVAKAYKARPGQAPRGLQGLIEPLVIFVRDDVAKSSIGEKKYQKFLPFLLTAFFFIWLNNLLGLVPIFPGGANLTGSISVTLTLAAITFVLVLVNGNKHYWHHILAMPGVPGWVLVLLTPIEILGIFLRPFVLMIRLFANITAGHIIALSFFSLIFIFGEMSSGAGFGVSVLSIAFTVFMTCLELLVAFLQAYVFTLLSAIYIGAAVEEPHHDHH
;
A
#
# COMPACT_ATOMS: atom_id res chain seq x y z
N MET A 1 -16.19 21.69 13.10
CA MET A 1 -16.49 22.04 11.71
C MET A 1 -17.30 20.87 11.18
N ALA A 2 -18.60 20.97 11.27
CA ALA A 2 -19.54 19.92 10.93
C ALA A 2 -19.97 20.09 9.47
N GLY A 3 -20.15 18.97 8.80
CA GLY A 3 -20.42 18.76 7.41
C GLY A 3 -21.30 19.78 6.70
N GLY A 4 -20.80 20.29 5.59
CA GLY A 4 -21.53 21.06 4.59
C GLY A 4 -22.19 20.15 3.54
N GLY A 5 -22.87 19.07 3.98
CA GLY A 5 -23.83 18.36 3.14
C GLY A 5 -25.11 19.17 3.02
N GLU A 6 -25.97 18.88 2.03
CA GLU A 6 -27.29 19.48 1.89
C GLU A 6 -27.99 19.59 3.25
N PRO A 7 -28.73 20.70 3.53
CA PRO A 7 -29.37 20.87 4.83
C PRO A 7 -30.37 19.72 5.09
N GLY A 8 -29.96 18.73 5.89
CA GLY A 8 -30.75 17.55 6.22
C GLY A 8 -30.15 16.21 5.84
N ALA A 9 -29.01 16.14 5.16
CA ALA A 9 -28.30 14.89 4.90
C ALA A 9 -27.72 14.35 6.22
N LYS A 10 -28.09 13.11 6.59
CA LYS A 10 -27.51 12.45 7.74
C LYS A 10 -26.05 12.07 7.45
N PHE A 11 -25.19 12.20 8.47
CA PHE A 11 -23.79 11.76 8.37
C PHE A 11 -23.70 10.26 8.03
N ASP A 12 -23.02 9.94 6.92
CA ASP A 12 -22.79 8.56 6.48
C ASP A 12 -21.34 8.14 6.78
N PRO A 13 -21.13 7.36 7.88
CA PRO A 13 -19.80 6.88 8.23
C PRO A 13 -19.19 5.96 7.17
N GLY A 14 -20.03 5.16 6.50
CA GLY A 14 -19.57 4.24 5.46
C GLY A 14 -18.97 4.96 4.28
N LYS A 15 -19.63 6.02 3.81
CA LYS A 15 -19.13 6.87 2.74
C LYS A 15 -17.83 7.55 3.15
N MET A 16 -17.78 8.15 4.35
CA MET A 16 -16.56 8.81 4.86
C MET A 16 -15.37 7.85 4.91
N ILE A 17 -15.55 6.63 5.45
CA ILE A 17 -14.50 5.62 5.53
C ILE A 17 -14.05 5.21 4.13
N THR A 18 -14.99 4.87 3.25
CA THR A 18 -14.68 4.45 1.87
C THR A 18 -13.94 5.53 1.10
N ASP A 19 -14.36 6.79 1.27
CA ASP A 19 -13.73 7.94 0.62
C ASP A 19 -12.28 8.16 1.09
N HIS A 20 -11.99 7.80 2.31
CA HIS A 20 -10.65 7.97 2.86
C HIS A 20 -9.68 6.85 2.43
N ILE A 21 -10.15 5.59 2.37
CA ILE A 21 -9.29 4.43 2.07
C ILE A 21 -9.11 4.15 0.59
N THR A 22 -10.03 4.59 -0.28
CA THR A 22 -9.95 4.38 -1.73
C THR A 22 -9.04 5.38 -2.43
N ASP A 23 -8.50 4.96 -3.57
CA ASP A 23 -7.73 5.85 -4.44
C ASP A 23 -8.65 6.88 -5.12
N ALA A 24 -8.11 8.05 -5.47
CA ALA A 24 -8.86 9.14 -6.07
C ALA A 24 -8.04 9.87 -7.14
N HIS A 25 -8.73 10.50 -8.11
CA HIS A 25 -8.13 11.32 -9.16
C HIS A 25 -7.85 12.77 -8.72
N ASP A 26 -8.19 13.11 -7.46
CA ASP A 26 -7.84 14.36 -6.81
C ASP A 26 -7.28 14.10 -5.41
N TRP A 27 -6.50 15.02 -4.88
CA TRP A 27 -6.00 14.95 -3.51
C TRP A 27 -6.78 15.90 -2.64
N HIS A 28 -7.78 15.37 -1.97
CA HIS A 28 -8.59 16.13 -1.04
C HIS A 28 -7.77 16.55 0.19
N LEU A 29 -7.78 17.84 0.51
CA LEU A 29 -7.06 18.41 1.66
C LEU A 29 -8.01 18.69 2.83
N TRP A 30 -9.06 19.48 2.60
CA TRP A 30 -10.09 19.81 3.60
C TRP A 30 -11.34 20.40 2.94
N GLY A 31 -12.44 20.50 3.70
CA GLY A 31 -13.73 21.00 3.23
C GLY A 31 -14.63 19.90 2.69
N GLU A 32 -15.88 20.20 2.44
CA GLU A 32 -16.86 19.30 1.82
C GLU A 32 -17.69 20.08 0.80
N GLY A 33 -18.23 19.41 -0.22
CA GLY A 33 -19.05 20.00 -1.26
C GLY A 33 -18.31 21.08 -2.06
N HIS A 34 -18.98 22.21 -2.28
CA HIS A 34 -18.43 23.33 -3.06
C HIS A 34 -17.26 24.08 -2.39
N GLU A 35 -17.07 23.94 -1.09
CA GLU A 35 -15.94 24.53 -0.34
C GLU A 35 -14.76 23.55 -0.19
N SER A 36 -14.81 22.42 -0.86
CA SER A 36 -13.75 21.42 -0.85
C SER A 36 -12.48 21.95 -1.52
N VAL A 37 -11.37 21.89 -0.79
CA VAL A 37 -10.05 22.22 -1.31
C VAL A 37 -9.32 20.92 -1.63
N SER A 38 -9.08 20.69 -2.91
CA SER A 38 -8.32 19.54 -3.40
C SER A 38 -7.22 19.99 -4.36
N ILE A 39 -6.14 19.20 -4.41
CA ILE A 39 -5.11 19.35 -5.45
C ILE A 39 -5.57 18.55 -6.66
N PRO A 40 -5.86 19.20 -7.80
CA PRO A 40 -6.24 18.50 -9.01
C PRO A 40 -5.05 17.72 -9.57
N LEU A 41 -5.29 16.49 -10.01
CA LEU A 41 -4.26 15.62 -10.56
C LEU A 41 -4.49 15.40 -12.07
N PRO A 42 -3.44 15.14 -12.87
CA PRO A 42 -3.56 14.86 -14.28
C PRO A 42 -4.33 13.55 -14.54
N VAL A 43 -5.39 13.64 -15.32
CA VAL A 43 -6.15 12.51 -15.84
C VAL A 43 -5.64 12.21 -17.25
N ILE A 44 -5.20 10.97 -17.46
CA ILE A 44 -4.65 10.49 -18.72
C ILE A 44 -5.42 9.24 -19.11
N VAL A 45 -6.19 9.33 -20.16
CA VAL A 45 -7.10 8.28 -20.61
C VAL A 45 -6.79 7.90 -22.04
N TYR A 46 -6.74 6.59 -22.29
CA TYR A 46 -6.70 6.06 -23.65
C TYR A 46 -7.93 5.16 -23.87
N SER A 47 -8.71 5.48 -24.87
CA SER A 47 -9.92 4.73 -25.22
C SER A 47 -10.04 4.58 -26.73
N SER A 48 -11.15 3.99 -27.21
CA SER A 48 -11.49 3.95 -28.64
C SER A 48 -11.67 5.36 -29.26
N ARG A 49 -11.86 6.40 -28.42
CA ARG A 49 -11.96 7.80 -28.86
C ARG A 49 -10.59 8.47 -29.05
N GLY A 50 -9.49 7.84 -28.55
CA GLY A 50 -8.13 8.36 -28.63
C GLY A 50 -7.49 8.53 -27.26
N LEU A 51 -6.43 9.38 -27.21
CA LEU A 51 -5.73 9.77 -25.99
C LEU A 51 -6.23 11.15 -25.55
N ASP A 52 -6.80 11.22 -24.37
CA ASP A 52 -7.25 12.45 -23.73
C ASP A 52 -6.42 12.73 -22.48
N VAL A 53 -5.98 14.00 -22.31
CA VAL A 53 -5.20 14.45 -21.16
C VAL A 53 -5.79 15.77 -20.66
N PHE A 54 -6.25 15.78 -19.40
CA PHE A 54 -6.80 16.96 -18.75
C PHE A 54 -6.60 16.88 -17.24
N MET A 55 -6.98 17.93 -16.51
CA MET A 55 -6.88 17.96 -15.05
C MET A 55 -8.18 17.48 -14.41
N SER A 56 -8.11 16.77 -13.27
CA SER A 56 -9.30 16.30 -12.55
C SER A 56 -10.24 17.41 -12.09
N SER A 57 -9.76 18.67 -12.01
CA SER A 57 -10.60 19.84 -11.76
C SER A 57 -11.73 20.02 -12.77
N ALA A 58 -11.57 19.48 -13.98
CA ALA A 58 -12.60 19.53 -15.02
C ALA A 58 -13.86 18.72 -14.68
N PHE A 59 -13.77 17.80 -13.74
CA PHE A 59 -14.93 17.05 -13.23
C PHE A 59 -15.68 17.74 -12.09
N HIS A 60 -15.23 18.92 -11.64
CA HIS A 60 -15.84 19.65 -10.52
C HIS A 60 -16.15 18.72 -9.32
N HIS A 61 -15.11 18.05 -8.81
CA HIS A 61 -15.17 17.03 -7.74
C HIS A 61 -16.03 15.80 -8.07
N GLY A 62 -16.17 15.47 -9.36
CA GLY A 62 -16.91 14.30 -9.83
C GLY A 62 -18.40 14.56 -10.11
N HIS A 63 -18.84 15.81 -10.07
CA HIS A 63 -20.24 16.17 -10.36
C HIS A 63 -20.51 16.42 -11.85
N GLU A 64 -19.48 16.72 -12.63
CA GLU A 64 -19.64 17.08 -14.05
C GLU A 64 -18.97 16.08 -14.99
N VAL A 65 -19.51 16.00 -16.20
CA VAL A 65 -18.96 15.27 -17.33
C VAL A 65 -17.98 16.17 -18.09
N HIS A 66 -16.84 15.63 -18.48
CA HIS A 66 -15.87 16.32 -19.30
C HIS A 66 -15.34 15.42 -20.41
N ASN A 67 -15.36 15.89 -21.66
CA ASN A 67 -14.90 15.16 -22.86
C ASN A 67 -15.52 13.76 -23.02
N GLY A 68 -16.78 13.58 -22.57
CA GLY A 68 -17.44 12.28 -22.59
C GLY A 68 -16.94 11.28 -21.56
N TYR A 69 -16.29 11.75 -20.49
CA TYR A 69 -15.89 10.97 -19.32
C TYR A 69 -16.51 11.54 -18.05
N ALA A 70 -16.77 10.67 -17.09
CA ALA A 70 -17.27 11.02 -15.76
C ALA A 70 -16.60 10.18 -14.69
N LEU A 71 -16.59 10.68 -13.44
CA LEU A 71 -16.17 9.92 -12.27
C LEU A 71 -17.41 9.35 -11.57
N LYS A 72 -17.64 8.04 -11.67
CA LYS A 72 -18.67 7.32 -10.92
C LYS A 72 -18.01 6.37 -9.91
N ASP A 73 -18.37 6.50 -8.65
CA ASP A 73 -17.75 5.75 -7.55
C ASP A 73 -16.21 5.81 -7.59
N LYS A 74 -15.65 7.00 -7.86
CA LYS A 74 -14.21 7.27 -8.03
C LYS A 74 -13.52 6.53 -9.18
N LYS A 75 -14.28 5.82 -10.00
CA LYS A 75 -13.79 5.18 -11.22
C LYS A 75 -14.10 6.05 -12.41
N LEU A 76 -13.15 6.13 -13.31
CA LEU A 76 -13.33 6.82 -14.58
C LEU A 76 -14.15 5.93 -15.53
N VAL A 77 -15.25 6.46 -16.02
CA VAL A 77 -16.14 5.80 -16.98
C VAL A 77 -16.37 6.70 -18.18
N ALA A 78 -16.52 6.10 -19.35
CA ALA A 78 -16.96 6.84 -20.53
C ALA A 78 -18.49 6.98 -20.48
N VAL A 79 -18.99 8.16 -20.92
CA VAL A 79 -20.41 8.45 -21.00
C VAL A 79 -20.78 8.88 -22.41
N VAL A 80 -22.08 8.79 -22.72
CA VAL A 80 -22.61 9.13 -24.04
C VAL A 80 -22.64 10.65 -24.24
N GLU A 81 -22.92 11.37 -23.16
CA GLU A 81 -22.94 12.83 -23.13
C GLU A 81 -21.51 13.38 -23.05
N GLU A 82 -21.22 14.47 -23.77
CA GLU A 82 -19.92 15.13 -23.71
C GLU A 82 -19.78 16.10 -22.54
N SER A 83 -20.91 16.62 -22.04
CA SER A 83 -20.96 17.54 -20.89
C SER A 83 -22.31 17.42 -20.18
N GLY A 84 -22.35 17.80 -18.89
CA GLY A 84 -23.56 17.75 -18.07
C GLY A 84 -23.28 17.17 -16.68
N SER A 85 -24.36 16.80 -15.97
CA SER A 85 -24.24 16.18 -14.65
C SER A 85 -23.73 14.73 -14.75
N ALA A 86 -22.72 14.39 -13.97
CA ALA A 86 -22.17 13.03 -13.92
C ALA A 86 -23.15 11.99 -13.34
N GLU A 87 -24.09 12.44 -12.47
CA GLU A 87 -25.07 11.55 -11.84
C GLU A 87 -26.10 11.04 -12.86
N GLU A 88 -26.54 11.93 -13.78
CA GLU A 88 -27.56 11.62 -14.79
C GLU A 88 -26.98 11.01 -16.06
N ALA A 89 -25.66 11.16 -16.27
CA ALA A 89 -25.00 10.71 -17.50
C ALA A 89 -25.10 9.19 -17.70
N THR A 90 -25.45 8.80 -18.92
CA THR A 90 -25.56 7.40 -19.32
C THR A 90 -24.18 6.81 -19.63
N ILE A 91 -23.83 5.69 -19.00
CA ILE A 91 -22.53 5.03 -19.21
C ILE A 91 -22.49 4.41 -20.60
N ASP A 92 -21.44 4.70 -21.35
CA ASP A 92 -21.09 4.00 -22.60
C ASP A 92 -20.28 2.76 -22.25
N GLU A 93 -20.96 1.62 -22.14
CA GLU A 93 -20.31 0.34 -21.75
C GLU A 93 -19.26 -0.09 -22.78
N ALA A 94 -19.48 0.14 -24.07
CA ALA A 94 -18.57 -0.27 -25.13
C ALA A 94 -17.21 0.48 -25.05
N VAL A 95 -17.26 1.80 -24.86
CA VAL A 95 -16.06 2.61 -24.72
C VAL A 95 -15.42 2.37 -23.35
N THR A 96 -16.22 2.24 -22.28
CA THR A 96 -15.70 1.96 -20.92
C THR A 96 -14.96 0.62 -20.87
N ALA A 97 -15.43 -0.41 -21.56
CA ALA A 97 -14.74 -1.71 -21.62
C ALA A 97 -13.34 -1.63 -22.30
N SER A 98 -13.15 -0.66 -23.19
CA SER A 98 -11.86 -0.41 -23.88
C SER A 98 -11.02 0.69 -23.24
N LEU A 99 -11.46 1.25 -22.12
CA LEU A 99 -10.82 2.37 -21.45
C LEU A 99 -9.61 1.92 -20.64
N TRP A 100 -8.46 2.53 -20.93
CA TRP A 100 -7.24 2.39 -20.15
C TRP A 100 -6.96 3.69 -19.41
N ASP A 101 -7.02 3.60 -18.08
CA ASP A 101 -6.76 4.73 -17.19
C ASP A 101 -5.29 4.73 -16.76
N PHE A 102 -4.53 5.72 -17.25
CA PHE A 102 -3.13 5.98 -16.89
C PHE A 102 -3.00 7.24 -16.02
N SER A 103 -4.09 7.68 -15.41
CA SER A 103 -4.13 8.91 -14.62
C SER A 103 -3.16 8.86 -13.44
N ILE A 104 -2.65 10.03 -13.10
CA ILE A 104 -1.85 10.20 -11.88
C ILE A 104 -2.80 10.37 -10.71
N THR A 105 -3.10 9.27 -10.03
CA THR A 105 -3.97 9.24 -8.86
C THR A 105 -3.24 9.65 -7.58
N LYS A 106 -3.98 9.83 -6.49
CA LYS A 106 -3.43 10.10 -5.15
C LYS A 106 -2.36 9.09 -4.75
N ASN A 107 -2.59 7.79 -5.01
CA ASN A 107 -1.62 6.74 -4.70
C ASN A 107 -0.37 6.82 -5.56
N VAL A 108 -0.48 7.18 -6.84
CA VAL A 108 0.68 7.36 -7.73
C VAL A 108 1.54 8.54 -7.27
N VAL A 109 0.92 9.67 -6.88
CA VAL A 109 1.68 10.81 -6.32
C VAL A 109 2.38 10.41 -5.03
N SER A 110 1.70 9.71 -4.12
CA SER A 110 2.29 9.22 -2.87
C SER A 110 3.47 8.28 -3.13
N LEU A 111 3.37 7.42 -4.16
CA LEU A 111 4.46 6.55 -4.60
C LEU A 111 5.70 7.37 -5.01
N PHE A 112 5.52 8.40 -5.84
CA PHE A 112 6.63 9.27 -6.25
C PHE A 112 7.22 10.03 -5.07
N VAL A 113 6.39 10.59 -4.20
CA VAL A 113 6.84 11.30 -2.98
C VAL A 113 7.65 10.37 -2.08
N SER A 114 7.16 9.17 -1.80
CA SER A 114 7.88 8.19 -0.98
C SER A 114 9.21 7.76 -1.61
N MET A 115 9.24 7.57 -2.93
CA MET A 115 10.47 7.28 -3.68
C MET A 115 11.50 8.41 -3.56
N PHE A 116 11.08 9.66 -3.73
CA PHE A 116 11.96 10.82 -3.57
C PHE A 116 12.49 10.96 -2.14
N ILE A 117 11.64 10.75 -1.13
CA ILE A 117 12.06 10.77 0.28
C ILE A 117 13.10 9.68 0.53
N LEU A 118 12.86 8.44 0.09
CA LEU A 118 13.80 7.33 0.26
C LEU A 118 15.14 7.63 -0.43
N LEU A 119 15.11 8.08 -1.69
CA LEU A 119 16.33 8.46 -2.40
C LEU A 119 17.09 9.56 -1.68
N TYR A 120 16.41 10.61 -1.24
CA TYR A 120 17.04 11.70 -0.48
C TYR A 120 17.69 11.20 0.80
N VAL A 121 16.97 10.41 1.60
CA VAL A 121 17.47 9.86 2.87
C VAL A 121 18.70 8.99 2.64
N PHE A 122 18.60 8.00 1.74
CA PHE A 122 19.71 7.06 1.51
C PHE A 122 20.92 7.71 0.85
N LEU A 123 20.74 8.64 -0.08
CA LEU A 123 21.84 9.40 -0.68
C LEU A 123 22.51 10.31 0.35
N SER A 124 21.74 10.94 1.25
CA SER A 124 22.25 11.76 2.33
C SER A 124 23.07 10.92 3.32
N VAL A 125 22.56 9.75 3.71
CA VAL A 125 23.27 8.79 4.57
C VAL A 125 24.54 8.30 3.91
N ALA A 126 24.49 7.89 2.62
CA ALA A 126 25.67 7.45 1.88
C ALA A 126 26.75 8.56 1.78
N LYS A 127 26.33 9.82 1.55
CA LYS A 127 27.24 10.97 1.56
C LYS A 127 27.87 11.19 2.95
N ALA A 128 27.10 11.01 4.03
CA ALA A 128 27.60 11.16 5.40
C ALA A 128 28.65 10.09 5.73
N TYR A 129 28.48 8.84 5.28
CA TYR A 129 29.49 7.79 5.43
C TYR A 129 30.81 8.12 4.71
N LYS A 130 30.71 8.64 3.48
CA LYS A 130 31.89 9.04 2.70
C LYS A 130 32.64 10.24 3.30
N ALA A 131 31.89 11.17 3.92
CA ALA A 131 32.46 12.39 4.50
C ALA A 131 33.12 12.13 5.87
N ARG A 132 32.70 11.10 6.62
CA ARG A 132 33.16 10.82 7.98
C ARG A 132 33.44 9.33 8.21
N PRO A 133 34.44 8.75 7.49
CA PRO A 133 34.76 7.35 7.68
C PRO A 133 35.27 7.05 9.09
N GLY A 134 34.76 6.00 9.72
CA GLY A 134 35.14 5.57 11.07
C GLY A 134 34.65 6.43 12.24
N GLN A 135 33.82 7.46 11.99
CA GLN A 135 33.23 8.26 13.07
C GLN A 135 31.84 7.74 13.44
N ALA A 136 31.41 8.03 14.67
CA ALA A 136 30.09 7.68 15.15
C ALA A 136 28.99 8.33 14.30
N PRO A 137 27.90 7.59 13.98
CA PRO A 137 26.80 8.10 13.18
C PRO A 137 26.08 9.28 13.86
N ARG A 138 25.66 10.27 13.09
CA ARG A 138 24.95 11.46 13.60
C ARG A 138 23.73 11.80 12.71
N GLY A 139 22.69 12.36 13.34
CA GLY A 139 21.47 12.79 12.65
C GLY A 139 20.76 11.65 11.95
N LEU A 140 20.37 11.82 10.68
CA LEU A 140 19.68 10.78 9.88
C LEU A 140 20.47 9.48 9.79
N GLN A 141 21.80 9.54 9.71
CA GLN A 141 22.66 8.35 9.72
C GLN A 141 22.43 7.52 10.98
N GLY A 142 22.40 8.18 12.17
CA GLY A 142 22.18 7.50 13.44
C GLY A 142 20.78 6.89 13.60
N LEU A 143 19.79 7.39 12.84
CA LEU A 143 18.44 6.81 12.80
C LEU A 143 18.35 5.60 11.87
N ILE A 144 18.95 5.70 10.68
CA ILE A 144 18.82 4.70 9.62
C ILE A 144 19.77 3.51 9.83
N GLU A 145 20.99 3.75 10.33
CA GLU A 145 22.01 2.72 10.49
C GLU A 145 21.58 1.52 11.36
N PRO A 146 20.97 1.70 12.56
CA PRO A 146 20.48 0.58 13.36
C PRO A 146 19.47 -0.29 12.62
N LEU A 147 18.58 0.33 11.82
CA LEU A 147 17.58 -0.40 11.04
C LEU A 147 18.20 -1.17 9.87
N VAL A 148 19.21 -0.59 9.21
CA VAL A 148 19.97 -1.28 8.15
C VAL A 148 20.72 -2.48 8.73
N ILE A 149 21.36 -2.32 9.89
CA ILE A 149 22.07 -3.40 10.58
C ILE A 149 21.07 -4.50 10.99
N PHE A 150 19.93 -4.13 11.56
CA PHE A 150 18.86 -5.05 11.92
C PHE A 150 18.37 -5.87 10.71
N VAL A 151 18.03 -5.24 9.59
CA VAL A 151 17.58 -5.96 8.38
C VAL A 151 18.71 -6.82 7.81
N ARG A 152 19.98 -6.37 7.88
CA ARG A 152 21.13 -7.13 7.40
C ARG A 152 21.40 -8.35 8.25
N ASP A 153 21.51 -8.18 9.56
CA ASP A 153 22.02 -9.22 10.46
C ASP A 153 20.91 -10.16 10.95
N ASP A 154 19.79 -9.60 11.43
CA ASP A 154 18.71 -10.37 12.02
C ASP A 154 17.73 -10.95 10.97
N VAL A 155 17.65 -10.34 9.77
CA VAL A 155 16.74 -10.81 8.73
C VAL A 155 17.50 -11.49 7.58
N ALA A 156 18.39 -10.76 6.88
CA ALA A 156 19.00 -11.27 5.66
C ALA A 156 20.01 -12.39 5.92
N LYS A 157 20.94 -12.19 6.86
CA LYS A 157 21.95 -13.20 7.18
C LYS A 157 21.35 -14.45 7.85
N SER A 158 20.42 -14.25 8.78
CA SER A 158 19.78 -15.34 9.50
C SER A 158 18.94 -16.24 8.59
N SER A 159 18.28 -15.66 7.58
CA SER A 159 17.35 -16.40 6.69
C SER A 159 18.02 -16.93 5.41
N ILE A 160 18.99 -16.21 4.83
CA ILE A 160 19.61 -16.56 3.54
C ILE A 160 20.99 -17.19 3.72
N GLY A 161 21.63 -16.90 4.86
CA GLY A 161 23.00 -17.36 5.16
C GLY A 161 24.08 -16.36 4.72
N GLU A 162 25.23 -16.43 5.39
CA GLU A 162 26.31 -15.44 5.25
C GLU A 162 26.93 -15.33 3.84
N LYS A 163 26.89 -16.43 3.07
CA LYS A 163 27.51 -16.45 1.74
C LYS A 163 26.70 -15.74 0.66
N LYS A 164 25.36 -15.74 0.79
CA LYS A 164 24.44 -15.32 -0.30
C LYS A 164 23.61 -14.07 0.02
N TYR A 165 23.49 -13.66 1.29
CA TYR A 165 22.63 -12.56 1.71
C TYR A 165 22.94 -11.24 0.98
N GLN A 166 24.21 -10.96 0.67
CA GLN A 166 24.64 -9.68 0.06
C GLN A 166 23.95 -9.40 -1.29
N LYS A 167 23.66 -10.46 -2.05
CA LYS A 167 22.97 -10.34 -3.35
C LYS A 167 21.54 -9.85 -3.18
N PHE A 168 20.84 -10.24 -2.13
CA PHE A 168 19.43 -9.97 -1.89
C PHE A 168 19.18 -8.84 -0.90
N LEU A 169 20.22 -8.43 -0.16
CA LEU A 169 20.13 -7.35 0.82
C LEU A 169 19.58 -6.03 0.25
N PRO A 170 19.97 -5.56 -0.96
CA PRO A 170 19.39 -4.34 -1.52
C PRO A 170 17.88 -4.42 -1.71
N PHE A 171 17.37 -5.56 -2.18
CA PHE A 171 15.94 -5.78 -2.32
C PHE A 171 15.23 -5.77 -0.96
N LEU A 172 15.76 -6.50 0.02
CA LEU A 172 15.17 -6.58 1.36
C LEU A 172 15.13 -5.23 2.07
N LEU A 173 16.21 -4.44 1.97
CA LEU A 173 16.26 -3.08 2.49
C LEU A 173 15.24 -2.18 1.78
N THR A 174 15.17 -2.25 0.46
CA THR A 174 14.21 -1.45 -0.32
C THR A 174 12.77 -1.81 0.07
N ALA A 175 12.43 -3.10 0.17
CA ALA A 175 11.09 -3.54 0.57
C ALA A 175 10.76 -3.09 1.99
N PHE A 176 11.68 -3.26 2.95
CA PHE A 176 11.49 -2.83 4.33
C PHE A 176 11.20 -1.34 4.45
N PHE A 177 12.10 -0.51 3.92
CA PHE A 177 11.96 0.95 4.04
C PHE A 177 10.80 1.50 3.21
N PHE A 178 10.54 0.92 2.05
CA PHE A 178 9.40 1.29 1.22
C PHE A 178 8.07 1.03 1.95
N ILE A 179 7.87 -0.16 2.49
CA ILE A 179 6.66 -0.51 3.22
C ILE A 179 6.54 0.33 4.48
N TRP A 180 7.60 0.45 5.27
CA TRP A 180 7.59 1.21 6.52
C TRP A 180 7.30 2.69 6.30
N LEU A 181 7.99 3.33 5.34
CA LEU A 181 7.75 4.75 5.04
C LEU A 181 6.32 5.00 4.54
N ASN A 182 5.82 4.16 3.62
CA ASN A 182 4.46 4.35 3.09
C ASN A 182 3.39 4.09 4.14
N ASN A 183 3.59 3.13 5.05
CA ASN A 183 2.71 2.93 6.20
C ASN A 183 2.72 4.16 7.12
N LEU A 184 3.89 4.74 7.39
CA LEU A 184 4.00 5.98 8.18
C LEU A 184 3.33 7.17 7.50
N LEU A 185 3.55 7.34 6.19
CA LEU A 185 2.90 8.41 5.42
C LEU A 185 1.37 8.23 5.40
N GLY A 186 0.88 6.99 5.35
CA GLY A 186 -0.55 6.70 5.42
C GLY A 186 -1.19 7.16 6.73
N LEU A 187 -0.46 7.09 7.85
CA LEU A 187 -0.94 7.54 9.17
C LEU A 187 -1.00 9.07 9.32
N VAL A 188 -0.26 9.82 8.51
CA VAL A 188 -0.25 11.28 8.57
C VAL A 188 -1.41 11.85 7.76
N PRO A 189 -2.41 12.50 8.37
CA PRO A 189 -3.62 12.97 7.66
C PRO A 189 -3.41 14.25 6.84
N ILE A 190 -2.18 14.75 6.75
CA ILE A 190 -1.81 16.01 6.09
C ILE A 190 -0.87 15.70 4.93
N PHE A 191 -1.05 16.42 3.80
CA PHE A 191 -0.13 16.32 2.66
C PHE A 191 1.35 16.43 3.10
N PRO A 192 2.24 15.56 2.63
CA PRO A 192 2.09 14.53 1.59
C PRO A 192 1.61 13.16 2.10
N GLY A 193 1.03 13.07 3.28
CA GLY A 193 0.45 11.87 3.86
C GLY A 193 -1.03 11.65 3.47
N GLY A 194 -1.69 10.71 4.15
CA GLY A 194 -3.11 10.41 3.96
C GLY A 194 -3.44 9.57 2.72
N ALA A 195 -2.44 9.11 1.97
CA ALA A 195 -2.63 8.13 0.92
C ALA A 195 -2.36 6.72 1.45
N ASN A 196 -3.34 5.83 1.32
CA ASN A 196 -3.22 4.44 1.76
C ASN A 196 -2.55 3.57 0.67
N LEU A 197 -1.28 3.87 0.34
CA LEU A 197 -0.58 3.20 -0.76
C LEU A 197 -0.44 1.69 -0.53
N THR A 198 -0.04 1.29 0.66
CA THR A 198 0.14 -0.12 1.04
C THR A 198 -1.18 -0.84 1.33
N GLY A 199 -2.28 -0.11 1.47
CA GLY A 199 -3.66 -0.61 1.45
C GLY A 199 -4.23 -0.75 0.04
N SER A 200 -3.46 -0.49 -1.02
CA SER A 200 -3.83 -0.80 -2.40
C SER A 200 -3.41 -2.23 -2.76
N ILE A 201 -4.37 -3.04 -3.25
CA ILE A 201 -4.09 -4.41 -3.70
C ILE A 201 -3.07 -4.43 -4.84
N SER A 202 -3.10 -3.47 -5.74
CA SER A 202 -2.16 -3.38 -6.87
C SER A 202 -0.71 -3.23 -6.40
N VAL A 203 -0.46 -2.40 -5.41
CA VAL A 203 0.88 -2.16 -4.86
C VAL A 203 1.38 -3.39 -4.08
N THR A 204 0.53 -3.94 -3.24
CA THR A 204 0.88 -5.12 -2.43
C THR A 204 1.07 -6.37 -3.28
N LEU A 205 0.26 -6.54 -4.33
CA LEU A 205 0.42 -7.59 -5.33
C LEU A 205 1.76 -7.44 -6.08
N THR A 206 2.12 -6.22 -6.49
CA THR A 206 3.38 -5.96 -7.18
C THR A 206 4.58 -6.31 -6.31
N LEU A 207 4.60 -5.90 -5.03
CA LEU A 207 5.67 -6.26 -4.10
C LEU A 207 5.78 -7.78 -3.90
N ALA A 208 4.63 -8.45 -3.73
CA ALA A 208 4.59 -9.90 -3.58
C ALA A 208 5.03 -10.61 -4.87
N ALA A 209 4.64 -10.10 -6.04
CA ALA A 209 5.05 -10.63 -7.34
C ALA A 209 6.56 -10.49 -7.57
N ILE A 210 7.17 -9.36 -7.19
CA ILE A 210 8.62 -9.19 -7.26
C ILE A 210 9.34 -10.22 -6.38
N THR A 211 8.87 -10.42 -5.13
CA THR A 211 9.39 -11.46 -4.24
C THR A 211 9.27 -12.84 -4.88
N PHE A 212 8.11 -13.15 -5.44
CA PHE A 212 7.84 -14.42 -6.12
C PHE A 212 8.78 -14.67 -7.29
N VAL A 213 8.94 -13.68 -8.17
CA VAL A 213 9.86 -13.76 -9.31
C VAL A 213 11.31 -13.96 -8.84
N LEU A 214 11.73 -13.24 -7.78
CA LEU A 214 13.07 -13.42 -7.21
C LEU A 214 13.29 -14.85 -6.69
N VAL A 215 12.30 -15.44 -6.02
CA VAL A 215 12.35 -16.83 -5.56
C VAL A 215 12.46 -17.80 -6.73
N LEU A 216 11.61 -17.64 -7.76
CA LEU A 216 11.60 -18.54 -8.92
C LEU A 216 12.91 -18.48 -9.72
N VAL A 217 13.40 -17.27 -10.02
CA VAL A 217 14.61 -17.07 -10.84
C VAL A 217 15.89 -17.53 -10.13
N ASN A 218 15.94 -17.43 -8.79
CA ASN A 218 17.10 -17.82 -8.01
C ASN A 218 16.98 -19.22 -7.41
N GLY A 219 15.89 -19.93 -7.65
CA GLY A 219 15.69 -21.30 -7.16
C GLY A 219 16.72 -22.27 -7.69
N ASN A 220 17.46 -22.94 -6.78
CA ASN A 220 18.47 -23.94 -7.10
C ASN A 220 17.82 -25.24 -7.61
N LYS A 221 18.62 -26.12 -8.25
CA LYS A 221 18.18 -27.48 -8.62
C LYS A 221 17.67 -28.27 -7.43
N HIS A 222 18.28 -28.10 -6.25
CA HIS A 222 17.87 -28.74 -5.01
C HIS A 222 16.47 -28.30 -4.59
N TYR A 223 16.18 -26.98 -4.64
CA TYR A 223 14.86 -26.41 -4.36
C TYR A 223 13.77 -27.01 -5.26
N TRP A 224 13.99 -27.04 -6.57
CA TRP A 224 13.05 -27.61 -7.52
C TRP A 224 12.88 -29.11 -7.35
N HIS A 225 13.99 -29.84 -7.06
CA HIS A 225 13.92 -31.26 -6.78
C HIS A 225 13.13 -31.55 -5.50
N HIS A 226 13.31 -30.74 -4.45
CA HIS A 226 12.55 -30.87 -3.21
C HIS A 226 11.04 -30.68 -3.42
N ILE A 227 10.64 -29.72 -4.27
CA ILE A 227 9.24 -29.44 -4.58
C ILE A 227 8.61 -30.55 -5.44
N LEU A 228 9.33 -31.02 -6.47
CA LEU A 228 8.79 -31.96 -7.44
C LEU A 228 8.94 -33.44 -7.02
N ALA A 229 10.01 -33.74 -6.30
CA ALA A 229 10.35 -35.10 -5.89
C ALA A 229 11.07 -35.08 -4.54
N MET A 230 10.33 -34.82 -3.45
CA MET A 230 10.90 -34.76 -2.10
C MET A 230 11.67 -36.06 -1.78
N PRO A 231 12.98 -35.98 -1.45
CA PRO A 231 13.79 -37.14 -1.18
C PRO A 231 13.31 -37.87 0.08
N GLY A 232 13.33 -39.19 0.06
CA GLY A 232 12.95 -40.04 1.20
C GLY A 232 11.45 -40.31 1.35
N VAL A 233 10.60 -39.83 0.41
CA VAL A 233 9.14 -40.03 0.44
C VAL A 233 8.76 -41.15 -0.53
N PRO A 234 7.90 -42.11 -0.13
CA PRO A 234 7.38 -43.15 -1.04
C PRO A 234 6.62 -42.53 -2.22
N GLY A 235 6.77 -43.12 -3.41
CA GLY A 235 6.20 -42.55 -4.65
C GLY A 235 4.69 -42.30 -4.63
N TRP A 236 3.90 -43.12 -3.94
CA TRP A 236 2.46 -42.92 -3.82
C TRP A 236 2.09 -41.66 -2.99
N VAL A 237 2.91 -41.29 -2.03
CA VAL A 237 2.75 -40.04 -1.23
C VAL A 237 3.13 -38.82 -2.06
N LEU A 238 4.13 -38.93 -2.94
CA LEU A 238 4.55 -37.84 -3.81
C LEU A 238 3.42 -37.34 -4.72
N VAL A 239 2.55 -38.23 -5.18
CA VAL A 239 1.39 -37.86 -6.01
C VAL A 239 0.47 -36.87 -5.30
N LEU A 240 0.35 -36.96 -3.97
CA LEU A 240 -0.44 -36.03 -3.16
C LEU A 240 0.38 -34.81 -2.73
N LEU A 241 1.64 -35.00 -2.37
CA LEU A 241 2.51 -33.98 -1.77
C LEU A 241 2.96 -32.94 -2.82
N THR A 242 3.34 -33.38 -4.02
CA THR A 242 3.83 -32.47 -5.08
C THR A 242 2.81 -31.40 -5.48
N PRO A 243 1.51 -31.69 -5.69
CA PRO A 243 0.51 -30.63 -5.93
C PRO A 243 0.37 -29.64 -4.77
N ILE A 244 0.50 -30.10 -3.53
CA ILE A 244 0.43 -29.25 -2.33
C ILE A 244 1.64 -28.31 -2.27
N GLU A 245 2.85 -28.80 -2.54
CA GLU A 245 4.07 -27.99 -2.58
C GLU A 245 4.03 -26.97 -3.72
N ILE A 246 3.56 -27.37 -4.91
CA ILE A 246 3.37 -26.44 -6.03
C ILE A 246 2.36 -25.35 -5.66
N LEU A 247 1.22 -25.73 -5.07
CA LEU A 247 0.24 -24.74 -4.57
C LEU A 247 0.86 -23.82 -3.52
N GLY A 248 1.72 -24.36 -2.64
CA GLY A 248 2.44 -23.60 -1.63
C GLY A 248 3.30 -22.49 -2.21
N ILE A 249 3.96 -22.71 -3.37
CA ILE A 249 4.76 -21.67 -4.05
C ILE A 249 3.90 -20.45 -4.40
N PHE A 250 2.68 -20.66 -4.88
CA PHE A 250 1.75 -19.57 -5.21
C PHE A 250 1.09 -18.95 -3.98
N LEU A 251 0.79 -19.77 -2.96
CA LEU A 251 0.16 -19.26 -1.74
C LEU A 251 1.08 -18.36 -0.92
N ARG A 252 2.39 -18.59 -0.92
CA ARG A 252 3.36 -17.77 -0.15
C ARG A 252 3.28 -16.28 -0.51
N PRO A 253 3.43 -15.85 -1.78
CA PRO A 253 3.29 -14.43 -2.14
C PRO A 253 1.86 -13.92 -1.95
N PHE A 254 0.85 -14.75 -2.16
CA PHE A 254 -0.54 -14.38 -1.93
C PHE A 254 -0.81 -14.04 -0.47
N VAL A 255 -0.28 -14.81 0.47
CA VAL A 255 -0.37 -14.52 1.91
C VAL A 255 0.37 -13.22 2.27
N LEU A 256 1.54 -12.96 1.64
CA LEU A 256 2.26 -11.69 1.83
C LEU A 256 1.40 -10.49 1.40
N MET A 257 0.81 -10.59 0.21
CA MET A 257 -0.08 -9.57 -0.35
C MET A 257 -1.27 -9.30 0.57
N ILE A 258 -2.03 -10.34 0.92
CA ILE A 258 -3.24 -10.21 1.75
C ILE A 258 -2.90 -9.63 3.13
N ARG A 259 -1.83 -10.10 3.75
CA ARG A 259 -1.43 -9.62 5.07
C ARG A 259 -1.11 -8.14 5.07
N LEU A 260 -0.35 -7.66 4.06
CA LEU A 260 0.00 -6.25 3.95
C LEU A 260 -1.26 -5.40 3.71
N PHE A 261 -2.06 -5.76 2.73
CA PHE A 261 -3.30 -5.09 2.39
C PHE A 261 -4.30 -5.06 3.56
N ALA A 262 -4.61 -6.22 4.14
CA ALA A 262 -5.67 -6.35 5.14
C ALA A 262 -5.34 -5.61 6.44
N ASN A 263 -4.10 -5.71 6.93
CA ASN A 263 -3.72 -5.07 8.19
C ASN A 263 -3.83 -3.55 8.12
N ILE A 264 -3.32 -2.93 7.05
CA ILE A 264 -3.35 -1.48 6.89
C ILE A 264 -4.79 -1.00 6.66
N THR A 265 -5.53 -1.66 5.76
CA THR A 265 -6.91 -1.29 5.48
C THR A 265 -7.81 -1.45 6.72
N ALA A 266 -7.68 -2.56 7.46
CA ALA A 266 -8.45 -2.78 8.68
C ALA A 266 -8.12 -1.74 9.76
N GLY A 267 -6.85 -1.38 9.95
CA GLY A 267 -6.43 -0.35 10.89
C GLY A 267 -7.13 0.98 10.60
N HIS A 268 -7.04 1.47 9.37
CA HIS A 268 -7.72 2.71 8.97
C HIS A 268 -9.23 2.65 9.13
N ILE A 269 -9.89 1.54 8.77
CA ILE A 269 -11.34 1.37 8.95
C ILE A 269 -11.71 1.48 10.44
N ILE A 270 -10.97 0.82 11.32
CA ILE A 270 -11.24 0.82 12.76
C ILE A 270 -11.05 2.24 13.34
N ALA A 271 -9.92 2.91 13.03
CA ALA A 271 -9.65 4.25 13.54
C ALA A 271 -10.72 5.26 13.09
N LEU A 272 -11.08 5.25 11.80
CA LEU A 272 -12.13 6.11 11.25
C LEU A 272 -13.52 5.77 11.80
N SER A 273 -13.80 4.50 12.09
CA SER A 273 -15.06 4.09 12.72
C SER A 273 -15.20 4.68 14.13
N PHE A 274 -14.15 4.65 14.95
CA PHE A 274 -14.19 5.30 16.26
C PHE A 274 -14.36 6.82 16.14
N PHE A 275 -13.68 7.43 15.19
CA PHE A 275 -13.80 8.86 14.95
C PHE A 275 -15.20 9.25 14.50
N SER A 276 -15.86 8.46 13.66
CA SER A 276 -17.21 8.72 13.16
C SER A 276 -18.28 8.65 14.25
N LEU A 277 -18.05 7.93 15.36
CA LEU A 277 -18.97 7.90 16.50
C LEU A 277 -19.23 9.30 17.08
N ILE A 278 -18.25 10.19 17.04
CA ILE A 278 -18.40 11.57 17.52
C ILE A 278 -19.51 12.29 16.74
N PHE A 279 -19.54 12.11 15.43
CA PHE A 279 -20.53 12.75 14.56
C PHE A 279 -21.92 12.10 14.74
N ILE A 280 -22.00 10.77 14.78
CA ILE A 280 -23.25 10.04 14.95
C ILE A 280 -23.95 10.44 16.26
N PHE A 281 -23.23 10.45 17.37
CA PHE A 281 -23.80 10.83 18.66
C PHE A 281 -24.00 12.35 18.78
N GLY A 282 -23.21 13.15 18.04
CA GLY A 282 -23.39 14.60 17.95
C GLY A 282 -24.73 14.98 17.29
N GLU A 283 -25.16 14.23 16.28
CA GLU A 283 -26.50 14.43 15.65
C GLU A 283 -27.65 14.10 16.61
N MET A 284 -27.48 13.15 17.53
CA MET A 284 -28.53 12.80 18.51
C MET A 284 -28.72 13.90 19.56
N SER A 285 -27.66 14.40 20.14
CA SER A 285 -27.64 15.56 21.05
C SER A 285 -26.22 16.06 21.27
N SER A 286 -26.05 17.37 21.47
CA SER A 286 -24.75 17.97 21.77
C SER A 286 -24.10 17.36 23.02
N GLY A 287 -24.89 17.04 24.06
CA GLY A 287 -24.41 16.41 25.29
C GLY A 287 -23.89 14.98 25.07
N ALA A 288 -24.57 14.18 24.25
CA ALA A 288 -24.13 12.85 23.88
C ALA A 288 -22.85 12.92 23.03
N GLY A 289 -22.78 13.84 22.07
CA GLY A 289 -21.60 14.06 21.24
C GLY A 289 -20.36 14.41 22.09
N PHE A 290 -20.48 15.33 23.04
CA PHE A 290 -19.35 15.68 23.94
C PHE A 290 -18.97 14.52 24.86
N GLY A 291 -19.95 13.76 25.41
CA GLY A 291 -19.67 12.61 26.27
C GLY A 291 -18.93 11.50 25.54
N VAL A 292 -19.35 11.16 24.32
CA VAL A 292 -18.73 10.14 23.48
C VAL A 292 -17.39 10.60 22.91
N SER A 293 -17.21 11.92 22.64
CA SER A 293 -15.98 12.43 22.03
C SER A 293 -14.73 12.13 22.85
N VAL A 294 -14.81 12.23 24.18
CA VAL A 294 -13.69 11.94 25.09
C VAL A 294 -13.25 10.47 24.93
N LEU A 295 -14.20 9.56 24.94
CA LEU A 295 -13.93 8.13 24.77
C LEU A 295 -13.42 7.81 23.36
N SER A 296 -14.09 8.34 22.33
CA SER A 296 -13.70 8.14 20.92
C SER A 296 -12.31 8.68 20.63
N ILE A 297 -11.95 9.85 21.13
CA ILE A 297 -10.61 10.41 20.96
C ILE A 297 -9.56 9.53 21.66
N ALA A 298 -9.84 9.08 22.90
CA ALA A 298 -8.92 8.19 23.61
C ALA A 298 -8.70 6.87 22.84
N PHE A 299 -9.76 6.26 22.30
CA PHE A 299 -9.65 5.06 21.45
C PHE A 299 -8.96 5.33 20.14
N THR A 300 -9.23 6.46 19.47
CA THR A 300 -8.55 6.83 18.23
C THR A 300 -7.06 6.99 18.46
N VAL A 301 -6.62 7.69 19.50
CA VAL A 301 -5.21 7.84 19.88
C VAL A 301 -4.58 6.48 20.16
N PHE A 302 -5.25 5.62 20.92
CA PHE A 302 -4.78 4.26 21.18
C PHE A 302 -4.63 3.45 19.90
N MET A 303 -5.61 3.49 19.01
CA MET A 303 -5.55 2.81 17.71
C MET A 303 -4.43 3.35 16.83
N THR A 304 -4.21 4.66 16.78
CA THR A 304 -3.10 5.26 16.02
C THR A 304 -1.73 4.79 16.56
N CYS A 305 -1.59 4.65 17.89
CA CYS A 305 -0.37 4.08 18.47
C CYS A 305 -0.18 2.61 18.07
N LEU A 306 -1.26 1.82 18.04
CA LEU A 306 -1.22 0.44 17.55
C LEU A 306 -0.89 0.39 16.05
N GLU A 307 -1.48 1.26 15.23
CA GLU A 307 -1.17 1.33 13.81
C GLU A 307 0.29 1.69 13.54
N LEU A 308 0.88 2.58 14.35
CA LEU A 308 2.31 2.90 14.27
C LEU A 308 3.19 1.66 14.53
N LEU A 309 2.83 0.86 15.53
CA LEU A 309 3.51 -0.42 15.81
C LEU A 309 3.32 -1.41 14.66
N VAL A 310 2.08 -1.55 14.17
CA VAL A 310 1.74 -2.43 13.04
C VAL A 310 2.46 -2.00 11.77
N ALA A 311 2.60 -0.71 11.51
CA ALA A 311 3.35 -0.16 10.38
C ALA A 311 4.79 -0.68 10.32
N PHE A 312 5.48 -0.70 11.46
CA PHE A 312 6.83 -1.28 11.57
C PHE A 312 6.82 -2.80 11.46
N LEU A 313 5.95 -3.48 12.24
CA LEU A 313 5.86 -4.94 12.24
C LEU A 313 5.53 -5.49 10.85
N GLN A 314 4.69 -4.80 10.09
CA GLN A 314 4.31 -5.22 8.75
C GLN A 314 5.48 -5.16 7.77
N ALA A 315 6.30 -4.09 7.83
CA ALA A 315 7.52 -3.99 7.04
C ALA A 315 8.52 -5.10 7.42
N TYR A 316 8.68 -5.36 8.72
CA TYR A 316 9.53 -6.42 9.24
C TYR A 316 9.06 -7.80 8.77
N VAL A 317 7.78 -8.14 8.99
CA VAL A 317 7.24 -9.46 8.66
C VAL A 317 7.28 -9.73 7.15
N PHE A 318 6.95 -8.73 6.31
CA PHE A 318 7.05 -8.88 4.87
C PHE A 318 8.50 -9.18 4.44
N THR A 319 9.45 -8.41 4.98
CA THR A 319 10.87 -8.56 4.65
C THR A 319 11.45 -9.89 5.16
N LEU A 320 11.09 -10.29 6.37
CA LEU A 320 11.50 -11.56 6.97
C LEU A 320 10.99 -12.76 6.17
N LEU A 321 9.69 -12.79 5.84
CA LEU A 321 9.13 -13.87 5.04
C LEU A 321 9.70 -13.90 3.63
N SER A 322 9.93 -12.74 3.01
CA SER A 322 10.63 -12.67 1.72
C SER A 322 12.05 -13.25 1.81
N ALA A 323 12.78 -12.91 2.88
CA ALA A 323 14.13 -13.46 3.13
C ALA A 323 14.12 -14.97 3.35
N ILE A 324 13.14 -15.49 4.12
CA ILE A 324 12.97 -16.96 4.34
C ILE A 324 12.67 -17.67 3.02
N TYR A 325 11.78 -17.11 2.17
CA TYR A 325 11.44 -17.73 0.88
C TYR A 325 12.62 -17.72 -0.10
N ILE A 326 13.38 -16.62 -0.12
CA ILE A 326 14.61 -16.52 -0.91
C ILE A 326 15.66 -17.50 -0.35
N GLY A 327 15.84 -17.56 0.96
CA GLY A 327 16.76 -18.46 1.63
C GLY A 327 16.50 -19.91 1.26
N ALA A 328 15.26 -20.38 1.41
CA ALA A 328 14.85 -21.71 1.01
C ALA A 328 15.12 -22.01 -0.48
N ALA A 329 14.95 -20.99 -1.36
CA ALA A 329 15.20 -21.17 -2.80
C ALA A 329 16.68 -21.30 -3.16
N VAL A 330 17.59 -20.68 -2.37
CA VAL A 330 19.02 -20.67 -2.65
C VAL A 330 19.82 -21.59 -1.74
N GLU A 331 19.19 -22.30 -0.82
CA GLU A 331 19.83 -23.22 0.11
C GLU A 331 20.64 -24.30 -0.63
N GLU A 332 21.86 -24.55 -0.20
CA GLU A 332 22.72 -25.62 -0.76
C GLU A 332 22.53 -26.89 0.06
N PRO A 333 22.57 -28.07 -0.60
CA PRO A 333 22.54 -29.34 0.12
C PRO A 333 23.67 -29.38 1.16
N HIS A 334 23.36 -29.66 2.42
CA HIS A 334 24.36 -29.98 3.39
C HIS A 334 25.05 -31.29 2.94
N HIS A 335 26.31 -31.19 2.52
CA HIS A 335 27.15 -32.37 2.41
C HIS A 335 27.48 -32.79 3.84
N ASP A 336 26.73 -33.75 4.38
CA ASP A 336 27.17 -34.47 5.58
C ASP A 336 28.50 -35.16 5.23
N HIS A 337 29.58 -34.59 5.73
CA HIS A 337 30.87 -35.27 5.75
C HIS A 337 30.77 -36.38 6.80
N HIS A 338 30.41 -37.58 6.35
CA HIS A 338 30.70 -38.82 7.10
C HIS A 338 32.15 -39.23 6.93
#